data_d567220cf882e1a2e49d321070dfc878
#
_entry.id   d567220cf882e1a2e49d321070dfc878
#
_cell.length_a   1.000
_cell.length_b   1.000
_cell.length_c   1.000
_cell.angle_alpha   90.00
_cell.angle_beta   90.00
_cell.angle_gamma   90.00
#
_symmetry.space_group_name_H-M   'P 1'
#
loop_
_entity.id
_entity.type
_entity.pdbx_description
1 polymer ?
#
loop_
_entity_poly.entity_id
_entity_poly.type
_entity_poly.pdbx_seq_one_letter_code
_entity_poly.pdbx_strand_id
1 'polypeptide(L)'
;METEQVYVKHRMQFGKWCNFEENDALEVDIKPNASLMHEFVRIDPVTEGTQCSKSYSSHEINTTTATFKESGLHHVEGGWPKDINMHDLEQTVRYRRKIEKDELYIHTMLQLLPPMEHCILQNNACNIYEQYFQDTEPAPLVQRTYSRTVNVYRDLAPLKRPITHLSWSPDQGTRLAVSYCNTDFKKAKNYSPCSYIWDVENPNNPFLTLKPQCPIFTIEYSPKDSNTLVSGLMSGQVAFWDIRRGSEPVETSLIEDSHRDPCDKVLWINSKTGTEFFSASKDGQVKWWDTRKIQTPTDNLVIDLTKPEEQDINRAIGVSALQFEPSIGTRFMCGLENGMVISGNRKGKTPGEKIATRFKVQYGPVISVERNPIFVKNFLTVGDWTARIWSEDCRESSIAWTPGHRDLLTGGAWSATRFSVFFLTKIDGTLDVWDLIVQQDSPVLSIKVCDEALTCMRPHEQGRLVAVAGKNGTTYLLEFSEALTINQKNDKLLLTAFLDRETRREKVIEAKNREIRLKMKTTLRPEVDSEGQDGPSRGGAQKARVLDSKDPLIIQCELDYETAIEAEISRNALIEENEVNNNHSQNGF
;
A
#
# COMPACT_ATOMS: atom_id res chain seq x y z
N MET A 1 18.92 12.13 25.13
CA MET A 1 18.45 10.85 24.55
C MET A 1 17.30 10.40 25.41
N GLU A 2 16.09 10.59 24.93
CA GLU A 2 14.91 10.02 25.57
C GLU A 2 14.82 8.57 25.13
N THR A 3 14.97 7.66 26.07
CA THR A 3 14.85 6.23 25.85
C THR A 3 13.40 5.85 25.96
N GLU A 4 12.71 5.62 24.84
CA GLU A 4 11.39 4.99 24.85
C GLU A 4 11.59 3.50 25.15
N GLN A 5 11.22 3.08 26.35
CA GLN A 5 11.14 1.66 26.66
C GLN A 5 9.78 1.13 26.22
N VAL A 6 9.76 0.24 25.26
CA VAL A 6 8.55 -0.49 24.88
C VAL A 6 8.40 -1.70 25.80
N TYR A 7 7.43 -1.62 26.67
CA TYR A 7 7.08 -2.73 27.55
C TYR A 7 6.08 -3.67 26.84
N VAL A 8 6.48 -4.90 26.64
CA VAL A 8 5.62 -5.95 26.10
C VAL A 8 5.57 -7.10 27.09
N LYS A 9 4.47 -7.20 27.84
CA LYS A 9 4.18 -8.34 28.71
C LYS A 9 2.89 -9.01 28.25
N HIS A 10 2.90 -10.32 28.08
CA HIS A 10 1.68 -11.04 27.73
C HIS A 10 0.65 -10.91 28.86
N ARG A 11 -0.63 -10.74 28.50
CA ARG A 11 -1.74 -10.55 29.43
C ARG A 11 -1.81 -11.61 30.53
N MET A 12 -1.45 -12.86 30.22
CA MET A 12 -1.34 -13.96 31.19
C MET A 12 -0.23 -13.78 32.22
N GLN A 13 0.72 -12.89 31.99
CA GLN A 13 1.83 -12.61 32.90
C GLN A 13 1.51 -11.48 33.88
N PHE A 14 0.39 -10.80 33.73
CA PHE A 14 -0.15 -9.86 34.70
C PHE A 14 -0.91 -10.67 35.78
N GLY A 15 -0.17 -11.26 36.69
CA GLY A 15 -0.67 -12.36 37.53
C GLY A 15 -1.01 -12.02 38.96
N LYS A 16 -1.24 -10.77 39.32
CA LYS A 16 -1.74 -10.44 40.62
C LYS A 16 -3.10 -9.75 40.50
N TRP A 17 -4.04 -10.27 41.23
CA TRP A 17 -5.36 -9.67 41.37
C TRP A 17 -5.17 -8.26 41.94
N CYS A 18 -5.67 -7.25 41.27
CA CYS A 18 -5.89 -5.98 41.93
C CYS A 18 -6.92 -6.24 43.06
N ASN A 19 -6.56 -5.91 44.27
CA ASN A 19 -7.50 -5.94 45.40
C ASN A 19 -8.45 -4.73 45.30
N PHE A 20 -9.10 -4.58 44.18
CA PHE A 20 -10.25 -3.71 44.07
C PHE A 20 -11.44 -4.57 44.47
N GLU A 21 -12.04 -4.25 45.61
CA GLU A 21 -13.31 -4.84 45.93
C GLU A 21 -14.35 -4.40 44.91
N GLU A 22 -15.09 -5.38 44.40
CA GLU A 22 -16.22 -5.12 43.49
C GLU A 22 -17.23 -4.26 44.26
N ASN A 23 -17.49 -3.08 43.72
CA ASN A 23 -18.53 -2.23 44.23
C ASN A 23 -19.74 -2.39 43.30
N ASP A 24 -20.87 -2.80 43.83
CA ASP A 24 -22.13 -2.99 43.09
C ASP A 24 -22.68 -1.69 42.46
N ALA A 25 -22.16 -0.53 42.83
CA ALA A 25 -22.50 0.74 42.21
C ALA A 25 -21.56 1.03 41.07
N LEU A 26 -22.07 1.04 39.84
CA LEU A 26 -21.39 1.55 38.64
C LEU A 26 -21.00 3.03 38.75
N GLU A 27 -21.61 3.78 39.65
CA GLU A 27 -21.25 5.14 40.02
C GLU A 27 -20.76 5.16 41.48
N VAL A 28 -19.45 5.15 41.64
CA VAL A 28 -18.85 5.44 42.95
C VAL A 28 -18.69 6.95 43.07
N ASP A 29 -19.64 7.58 43.75
CA ASP A 29 -19.50 8.98 44.12
C ASP A 29 -18.51 9.06 45.32
N ILE A 30 -17.22 9.07 45.00
CA ILE A 30 -16.17 9.25 45.98
C ILE A 30 -16.23 10.71 46.42
N LYS A 31 -16.93 10.98 47.51
CA LYS A 31 -16.92 12.31 48.10
C LYS A 31 -15.50 12.65 48.53
N PRO A 32 -14.96 13.78 48.07
CA PRO A 32 -13.60 14.17 48.43
C PRO A 32 -13.52 14.28 49.96
N ASN A 33 -12.50 13.66 50.55
CA ASN A 33 -12.25 13.76 51.96
C ASN A 33 -11.77 15.19 52.29
N ALA A 34 -12.57 15.95 53.02
CA ALA A 34 -12.28 17.34 53.35
C ALA A 34 -10.95 17.52 54.11
N SER A 35 -10.48 16.50 54.84
CA SER A 35 -9.19 16.54 55.51
C SER A 35 -7.99 16.48 54.58
N LEU A 36 -8.14 15.96 53.37
CA LEU A 36 -7.07 15.87 52.36
C LEU A 36 -7.07 17.09 51.40
N MET A 37 -8.03 18.00 51.54
CA MET A 37 -8.16 19.16 50.66
C MET A 37 -6.93 20.11 50.75
N HIS A 38 -6.15 20.00 51.79
CA HIS A 38 -4.94 20.82 51.99
C HIS A 38 -3.73 20.23 51.25
N GLU A 39 -3.79 18.95 50.86
CA GLU A 39 -2.69 18.28 50.16
C GLU A 39 -2.84 18.32 48.64
N PHE A 40 -4.06 18.60 48.13
CA PHE A 40 -4.33 18.63 46.71
C PHE A 40 -4.76 20.03 46.22
N VAL A 41 -4.05 20.55 45.24
CA VAL A 41 -4.49 21.75 44.54
C VAL A 41 -5.54 21.33 43.52
N ARG A 42 -6.78 21.82 43.72
CA ARG A 42 -7.83 21.64 42.74
C ARG A 42 -7.48 22.44 41.49
N ILE A 43 -7.04 21.77 40.47
CA ILE A 43 -6.86 22.35 39.14
C ILE A 43 -8.19 22.14 38.40
N ASP A 44 -8.89 23.22 38.10
CA ASP A 44 -10.05 23.13 37.24
C ASP A 44 -9.59 22.60 35.88
N PRO A 45 -10.31 21.65 35.25
CA PRO A 45 -9.93 21.12 33.96
C PRO A 45 -9.98 22.25 32.93
N VAL A 46 -8.82 22.72 32.54
CA VAL A 46 -8.66 23.67 31.46
C VAL A 46 -8.43 22.87 30.19
N THR A 47 -9.27 23.06 29.20
CA THR A 47 -9.04 22.48 27.88
C THR A 47 -7.98 23.28 27.17
N GLU A 48 -6.73 23.12 27.54
CA GLU A 48 -5.60 23.62 26.78
C GLU A 48 -5.16 22.54 25.79
N GLY A 49 -5.15 22.90 24.52
CA GLY A 49 -4.52 22.09 23.50
C GLY A 49 -3.01 22.08 23.73
N THR A 50 -2.54 21.19 24.58
CA THR A 50 -1.10 20.93 24.67
C THR A 50 -0.67 20.27 23.38
N GLN A 51 0.33 20.83 22.74
CA GLN A 51 1.01 20.22 21.60
C GLN A 51 1.75 18.98 22.14
N CYS A 52 0.99 17.92 22.36
CA CYS A 52 1.59 16.62 22.64
C CYS A 52 2.25 16.16 21.34
N SER A 53 3.56 16.32 21.25
CA SER A 53 4.33 15.48 20.36
C SER A 53 3.89 14.04 20.63
N LYS A 54 3.82 13.19 19.60
CA LYS A 54 3.52 11.75 19.74
C LYS A 54 4.53 10.98 20.62
N SER A 55 5.42 11.67 21.29
CA SER A 55 6.30 11.14 22.32
C SER A 55 5.51 10.96 23.59
N TYR A 56 5.43 9.73 24.01
CA TYR A 56 4.82 9.32 25.28
C TYR A 56 5.42 10.14 26.42
N SER A 57 4.58 10.79 27.22
CA SER A 57 5.01 11.40 28.46
C SER A 57 5.06 10.31 29.54
N SER A 58 6.21 10.09 30.16
CA SER A 58 6.29 9.32 31.39
C SER A 58 5.72 10.16 32.51
N HIS A 59 4.56 9.78 33.04
CA HIS A 59 4.04 10.34 34.27
C HIS A 59 4.49 9.48 35.43
N GLU A 60 5.28 10.01 36.34
CA GLU A 60 5.45 9.42 37.65
C GLU A 60 4.15 9.67 38.45
N ILE A 61 3.35 8.62 38.59
CA ILE A 61 2.22 8.65 39.52
C ILE A 61 2.78 8.28 40.89
N ASN A 62 2.94 9.29 41.73
CA ASN A 62 3.32 9.05 43.12
C ASN A 62 2.10 8.52 43.89
N THR A 63 1.97 7.19 43.98
CA THR A 63 0.86 6.52 44.65
C THR A 63 1.13 6.24 46.12
N THR A 64 2.14 6.86 46.74
CA THR A 64 2.48 6.63 48.17
C THR A 64 1.38 7.05 49.14
N THR A 65 0.36 7.75 48.68
CA THR A 65 -0.79 8.22 49.48
C THR A 65 -2.12 7.59 49.08
N ALA A 66 -2.14 6.55 48.24
CA ALA A 66 -3.36 5.83 47.92
C ALA A 66 -3.82 5.08 49.18
N THR A 67 -4.78 5.62 49.91
CA THR A 67 -5.43 4.93 51.01
C THR A 67 -6.52 4.04 50.45
N PHE A 68 -6.29 2.75 50.47
CA PHE A 68 -7.32 1.76 50.16
C PHE A 68 -8.23 1.59 51.36
N LYS A 69 -9.52 1.77 51.16
CA LYS A 69 -10.53 1.45 52.18
C LYS A 69 -11.11 0.10 51.80
N GLU A 70 -10.83 -0.90 52.61
CA GLU A 70 -11.54 -2.17 52.49
C GLU A 70 -13.00 -1.95 52.91
N SER A 71 -13.89 -1.91 51.94
CA SER A 71 -15.33 -1.92 52.19
C SER A 71 -15.86 -3.29 51.77
N GLY A 72 -16.00 -4.17 52.71
CA GLY A 72 -16.71 -5.44 52.46
C GLY A 72 -18.16 -5.15 52.11
N LEU A 73 -18.57 -5.43 50.89
CA LEU A 73 -19.95 -5.57 50.54
C LEU A 73 -20.44 -6.87 51.21
N HIS A 74 -21.22 -6.73 52.27
CA HIS A 74 -21.99 -7.85 52.76
C HIS A 74 -23.00 -8.23 51.67
N HIS A 75 -22.62 -9.11 50.79
CA HIS A 75 -23.59 -9.93 50.11
C HIS A 75 -24.26 -10.74 51.22
N VAL A 76 -25.47 -10.34 51.61
CA VAL A 76 -26.37 -11.33 52.16
C VAL A 76 -26.38 -12.41 51.10
N GLU A 77 -25.88 -13.59 51.41
CA GLU A 77 -26.01 -14.74 50.50
C GLU A 77 -27.50 -14.88 50.21
N GLY A 78 -27.93 -14.11 49.27
CA GLY A 78 -29.29 -14.10 48.83
C GLY A 78 -29.39 -15.12 47.77
N GLY A 79 -30.26 -15.96 47.87
CA GLY A 79 -30.64 -16.61 46.69
C GLY A 79 -30.71 -18.10 46.68
N TRP A 80 -30.39 -18.76 47.74
CA TRP A 80 -30.79 -20.16 47.85
C TRP A 80 -32.27 -20.21 48.25
N PRO A 81 -33.13 -20.88 47.46
CA PRO A 81 -34.53 -21.07 47.80
C PRO A 81 -34.62 -21.82 49.14
N LYS A 82 -35.64 -21.51 49.93
CA LYS A 82 -35.86 -22.15 51.24
C LYS A 82 -35.97 -23.68 51.17
N ASP A 83 -36.27 -24.20 49.98
CA ASP A 83 -36.47 -25.64 49.74
C ASP A 83 -35.16 -26.39 49.42
N ILE A 84 -34.03 -25.69 49.36
CA ILE A 84 -32.74 -26.28 49.01
C ILE A 84 -31.82 -26.22 50.22
N ASN A 85 -31.36 -27.38 50.63
CA ASN A 85 -30.36 -27.47 51.68
C ASN A 85 -28.96 -27.18 51.10
N MET A 86 -28.34 -26.09 51.54
CA MET A 86 -27.00 -25.68 51.08
C MET A 86 -25.89 -26.68 51.43
N HIS A 87 -26.11 -27.49 52.48
CA HIS A 87 -25.14 -28.50 52.93
C HIS A 87 -25.21 -29.80 52.11
N ASP A 88 -26.25 -29.97 51.28
CA ASP A 88 -26.41 -31.13 50.42
C ASP A 88 -25.89 -30.81 49.01
N LEU A 89 -24.73 -31.37 48.70
CA LEU A 89 -24.06 -31.18 47.39
C LEU A 89 -24.91 -31.62 46.19
N GLU A 90 -25.73 -32.67 46.35
CA GLU A 90 -26.55 -33.13 45.23
C GLU A 90 -27.69 -32.16 44.91
N GLN A 91 -28.34 -31.62 45.94
CA GLN A 91 -29.42 -30.64 45.75
C GLN A 91 -28.89 -29.32 45.17
N THR A 92 -27.75 -28.85 45.66
CA THR A 92 -27.11 -27.63 45.15
C THR A 92 -26.68 -27.77 43.70
N VAL A 93 -26.09 -28.89 43.30
CA VAL A 93 -25.70 -29.16 41.90
C VAL A 93 -26.92 -29.27 40.99
N ARG A 94 -28.00 -29.92 41.43
CA ARG A 94 -29.25 -30.01 40.66
C ARG A 94 -29.88 -28.64 40.46
N TYR A 95 -29.88 -27.81 41.48
CA TYR A 95 -30.41 -26.47 41.42
C TYR A 95 -29.59 -25.57 40.45
N ARG A 96 -28.26 -25.58 40.61
CA ARG A 96 -27.39 -24.84 39.69
C ARG A 96 -27.61 -25.22 38.22
N ARG A 97 -27.67 -26.51 37.91
CA ARG A 97 -27.95 -26.99 36.54
C ARG A 97 -29.33 -26.56 36.01
N LYS A 98 -30.32 -26.36 36.92
CA LYS A 98 -31.65 -25.87 36.54
C LYS A 98 -31.56 -24.38 36.17
N ILE A 99 -30.89 -23.58 37.02
CA ILE A 99 -30.70 -22.14 36.77
C ILE A 99 -29.85 -21.89 35.52
N GLU A 100 -28.78 -22.65 35.32
CA GLU A 100 -27.93 -22.53 34.10
C GLU A 100 -28.68 -22.74 32.79
N LYS A 101 -29.83 -23.40 32.82
CA LYS A 101 -30.70 -23.65 31.67
C LYS A 101 -31.86 -22.65 31.57
N ASP A 102 -32.02 -21.77 32.52
CA ASP A 102 -33.06 -20.76 32.49
C ASP A 102 -32.73 -19.66 31.47
N GLU A 103 -33.69 -19.37 30.60
CA GLU A 103 -33.54 -18.36 29.55
C GLU A 103 -33.25 -16.96 30.12
N LEU A 104 -33.88 -16.60 31.26
CA LEU A 104 -33.65 -15.34 31.93
C LEU A 104 -32.20 -15.24 32.44
N TYR A 105 -31.69 -16.30 33.03
CA TYR A 105 -30.30 -16.36 33.50
C TYR A 105 -29.33 -16.23 32.35
N ILE A 106 -29.53 -16.98 31.26
CA ILE A 106 -28.69 -16.95 30.07
C ILE A 106 -28.67 -15.55 29.45
N HIS A 107 -29.86 -14.93 29.32
CA HIS A 107 -29.97 -13.59 28.74
C HIS A 107 -29.27 -12.52 29.58
N THR A 108 -29.46 -12.58 30.90
CA THR A 108 -28.81 -11.67 31.85
C THR A 108 -27.29 -11.84 31.84
N MET A 109 -26.81 -13.10 31.82
CA MET A 109 -25.38 -13.39 31.72
C MET A 109 -24.78 -12.87 30.43
N LEU A 110 -25.48 -13.02 29.29
CA LEU A 110 -25.02 -12.48 27.99
C LEU A 110 -24.96 -10.95 27.99
N GLN A 111 -25.86 -10.28 28.69
CA GLN A 111 -25.83 -8.82 28.84
C GLN A 111 -24.69 -8.34 29.75
N LEU A 112 -24.40 -9.09 30.80
CA LEU A 112 -23.35 -8.76 31.77
C LEU A 112 -21.94 -9.16 31.31
N LEU A 113 -21.83 -10.09 30.38
CA LEU A 113 -20.54 -10.62 29.91
C LEU A 113 -19.59 -9.54 29.39
N PRO A 114 -20.00 -8.60 28.52
CA PRO A 114 -19.08 -7.55 28.03
C PRO A 114 -18.54 -6.62 29.13
N PRO A 115 -19.37 -6.07 30.06
CA PRO A 115 -18.86 -5.23 31.14
C PRO A 115 -18.01 -6.02 32.13
N MET A 116 -18.37 -7.27 32.45
CA MET A 116 -17.55 -8.14 33.30
C MET A 116 -16.20 -8.46 32.68
N GLU A 117 -16.18 -8.81 31.38
CA GLU A 117 -14.94 -9.02 30.65
C GLU A 117 -14.05 -7.78 30.72
N HIS A 118 -14.62 -6.61 30.48
CA HIS A 118 -13.90 -5.35 30.56
C HIS A 118 -13.30 -5.12 31.97
N CYS A 119 -14.07 -5.32 33.03
CA CYS A 119 -13.58 -5.19 34.39
C CYS A 119 -12.47 -6.22 34.74
N ILE A 120 -12.65 -7.48 34.35
CA ILE A 120 -11.64 -8.53 34.56
C ILE A 120 -10.35 -8.17 33.79
N LEU A 121 -10.48 -7.70 32.55
CA LEU A 121 -9.35 -7.31 31.75
C LEU A 121 -8.62 -6.10 32.33
N GLN A 122 -9.35 -5.12 32.88
CA GLN A 122 -8.75 -4.01 33.63
C GLN A 122 -8.03 -4.47 34.88
N ASN A 123 -8.66 -5.31 35.69
CA ASN A 123 -8.06 -5.82 36.92
C ASN A 123 -6.80 -6.66 36.69
N ASN A 124 -6.76 -7.37 35.55
CA ASN A 124 -5.61 -8.19 35.17
C ASN A 124 -4.58 -7.43 34.34
N ALA A 125 -4.85 -6.17 33.95
CA ALA A 125 -4.02 -5.45 32.98
C ALA A 125 -2.69 -4.98 33.57
N CYS A 126 -2.66 -4.50 34.81
CA CYS A 126 -1.46 -3.90 35.36
C CYS A 126 -1.44 -3.93 36.89
N ASN A 127 -0.39 -4.48 37.48
CA ASN A 127 -0.08 -4.28 38.87
C ASN A 127 0.90 -3.11 39.01
N ILE A 128 0.40 -1.93 39.42
CA ILE A 128 1.22 -0.70 39.53
C ILE A 128 2.33 -0.78 40.58
N TYR A 129 2.26 -1.78 41.48
CA TYR A 129 3.27 -2.01 42.53
C TYR A 129 4.32 -3.06 42.13
N GLU A 130 4.14 -3.73 41.01
CA GLU A 130 5.11 -4.70 40.50
C GLU A 130 6.25 -3.98 39.80
N GLN A 131 7.48 -4.32 40.13
CA GLN A 131 8.65 -3.86 39.38
C GLN A 131 8.77 -4.67 38.11
N TYR A 132 8.14 -4.20 37.04
CA TYR A 132 7.98 -4.93 35.78
C TYR A 132 9.29 -5.21 35.05
N PHE A 133 10.34 -4.48 35.34
CA PHE A 133 11.61 -4.54 34.59
C PHE A 133 12.76 -5.18 35.37
N GLN A 134 12.49 -5.71 36.58
CA GLN A 134 13.55 -6.21 37.45
C GLN A 134 14.29 -7.43 36.90
N ASP A 135 13.57 -8.30 36.16
CA ASP A 135 14.10 -9.56 35.61
C ASP A 135 14.02 -9.63 34.09
N THR A 136 13.69 -8.55 33.41
CA THR A 136 13.59 -8.51 31.95
C THR A 136 14.85 -7.88 31.34
N GLU A 137 15.38 -8.50 30.31
CA GLU A 137 16.39 -7.85 29.48
C GLU A 137 15.81 -6.52 28.96
N PRO A 138 16.57 -5.41 29.04
CA PRO A 138 16.08 -4.14 28.54
C PRO A 138 15.68 -4.30 27.07
N ALA A 139 14.44 -3.89 26.76
CA ALA A 139 13.98 -3.89 25.38
C ALA A 139 14.93 -3.02 24.55
N PRO A 140 15.30 -3.45 23.33
CA PRO A 140 16.13 -2.63 22.48
C PRO A 140 15.46 -1.29 22.26
N LEU A 141 16.24 -0.22 22.37
CA LEU A 141 15.77 1.15 22.13
C LEU A 141 15.09 1.22 20.76
N VAL A 142 13.84 1.69 20.74
CA VAL A 142 13.13 1.91 19.49
C VAL A 142 13.83 3.07 18.78
N GLN A 143 14.52 2.76 17.71
CA GLN A 143 15.17 3.77 16.90
C GLN A 143 14.09 4.59 16.20
N ARG A 144 14.17 5.93 16.35
CA ARG A 144 13.25 6.83 15.64
C ARG A 144 13.42 6.66 14.13
N THR A 145 12.30 6.63 13.45
CA THR A 145 12.28 6.67 11.98
C THR A 145 12.56 8.07 11.52
N TYR A 146 13.64 8.27 10.79
CA TYR A 146 14.00 9.55 10.19
C TYR A 146 14.64 9.35 8.82
N SER A 147 14.69 10.42 8.08
CA SER A 147 15.42 10.51 6.82
C SER A 147 16.20 11.81 6.78
N ARG A 148 17.32 11.79 6.10
CA ARG A 148 18.11 12.98 5.79
C ARG A 148 18.52 13.01 4.34
N THR A 149 18.61 14.20 3.77
CA THR A 149 19.18 14.41 2.43
C THR A 149 20.69 14.40 2.54
N VAL A 150 21.32 13.50 1.78
CA VAL A 150 22.79 13.36 1.75
C VAL A 150 23.37 14.25 0.65
N ASN A 151 22.88 14.07 -0.58
CA ASN A 151 23.37 14.79 -1.76
C ASN A 151 22.20 15.26 -2.63
N VAL A 152 22.45 16.30 -3.43
CA VAL A 152 21.50 16.85 -4.39
C VAL A 152 22.23 17.07 -5.73
N TYR A 153 21.77 16.37 -6.77
CA TYR A 153 22.30 16.49 -8.11
C TYR A 153 21.38 17.36 -8.97
N ARG A 154 21.93 18.37 -9.62
CA ARG A 154 21.16 19.31 -10.44
C ARG A 154 21.53 19.21 -11.90
N ASP A 155 20.51 19.31 -12.77
CA ASP A 155 20.73 19.40 -14.21
C ASP A 155 21.62 20.60 -14.54
N LEU A 156 22.67 20.36 -15.34
CA LEU A 156 23.60 21.39 -15.81
C LEU A 156 23.06 22.17 -17.01
N ALA A 157 21.98 21.69 -17.63
CA ALA A 157 21.40 22.36 -18.78
C ALA A 157 20.77 23.70 -18.37
N PRO A 158 20.86 24.74 -19.23
CA PRO A 158 20.30 26.06 -18.92
C PRO A 158 18.79 26.05 -18.79
N LEU A 159 18.11 25.13 -19.52
CA LEU A 159 16.68 24.89 -19.39
C LEU A 159 16.46 23.64 -18.55
N LYS A 160 15.70 23.77 -17.49
CA LYS A 160 15.36 22.67 -16.58
C LYS A 160 14.55 21.60 -17.31
N ARG A 161 14.92 20.34 -17.10
CA ARG A 161 14.29 19.19 -17.75
C ARG A 161 13.81 18.19 -16.69
N PRO A 162 12.62 17.63 -16.85
CA PRO A 162 12.17 16.57 -15.96
C PRO A 162 13.08 15.35 -16.05
N ILE A 163 13.25 14.70 -14.92
CA ILE A 163 13.92 13.40 -14.85
C ILE A 163 12.85 12.32 -15.03
N THR A 164 13.09 11.40 -15.95
CA THR A 164 12.13 10.34 -16.27
C THR A 164 12.51 9.00 -15.67
N HIS A 165 13.80 8.73 -15.49
CA HIS A 165 14.24 7.45 -14.92
C HIS A 165 15.58 7.56 -14.20
N LEU A 166 15.78 6.67 -13.21
CA LEU A 166 16.99 6.54 -12.39
C LEU A 166 17.45 5.08 -12.41
N SER A 167 18.76 4.84 -12.48
CA SER A 167 19.32 3.51 -12.34
C SER A 167 20.64 3.53 -11.58
N TRP A 168 20.80 2.63 -10.62
CA TRP A 168 22.01 2.45 -9.85
C TRP A 168 22.99 1.51 -10.55
N SER A 169 24.29 1.77 -10.42
CA SER A 169 25.30 0.83 -10.88
C SER A 169 25.37 -0.39 -9.94
N PRO A 170 25.63 -1.59 -10.46
CA PRO A 170 25.66 -2.82 -9.66
C PRO A 170 26.89 -2.94 -8.75
N ASP A 171 27.89 -2.09 -8.90
CA ASP A 171 29.12 -2.05 -8.10
C ASP A 171 28.91 -1.29 -6.78
N GLN A 172 28.10 -1.84 -5.89
CA GLN A 172 27.72 -1.22 -4.62
C GLN A 172 27.06 0.18 -4.77
N GLY A 173 26.55 0.53 -5.96
CA GLY A 173 25.85 1.78 -6.22
C GLY A 173 26.73 3.01 -6.15
N THR A 174 27.98 2.93 -6.56
CA THR A 174 28.92 4.07 -6.58
C THR A 174 28.49 5.13 -7.58
N ARG A 175 27.69 4.74 -8.60
CA ARG A 175 27.23 5.64 -9.65
C ARG A 175 25.72 5.58 -9.83
N LEU A 176 25.16 6.72 -10.21
CA LEU A 176 23.73 6.90 -10.50
C LEU A 176 23.57 7.42 -11.93
N ALA A 177 22.93 6.65 -12.81
CA ALA A 177 22.51 7.12 -14.11
C ALA A 177 21.16 7.83 -14.00
N VAL A 178 21.06 9.01 -14.60
CA VAL A 178 19.87 9.87 -14.56
C VAL A 178 19.49 10.24 -15.99
N SER A 179 18.27 9.92 -16.40
CA SER A 179 17.73 10.31 -17.71
C SER A 179 16.90 11.58 -17.62
N TYR A 180 17.14 12.49 -18.54
CA TYR A 180 16.47 13.79 -18.64
C TYR A 180 15.70 13.87 -19.95
N CYS A 181 14.38 13.91 -19.87
CA CYS A 181 13.54 14.00 -21.05
C CYS A 181 12.32 14.88 -20.77
N ASN A 182 12.09 15.87 -21.61
CA ASN A 182 10.89 16.68 -21.56
C ASN A 182 9.74 16.00 -22.31
N THR A 183 8.67 15.70 -21.59
CA THR A 183 7.45 15.07 -22.10
C THR A 183 6.35 16.09 -22.40
N ASP A 184 6.55 17.39 -22.12
CA ASP A 184 5.53 18.41 -22.37
C ASP A 184 5.25 18.57 -23.86
N PHE A 185 3.98 18.74 -24.21
CA PHE A 185 3.54 18.89 -25.59
C PHE A 185 4.15 20.12 -26.29
N LYS A 186 4.31 21.23 -25.55
CA LYS A 186 4.99 22.44 -26.05
C LYS A 186 6.49 22.31 -25.84
N LYS A 187 7.20 21.76 -26.81
CA LYS A 187 8.67 21.67 -26.77
C LYS A 187 9.30 23.02 -27.11
N ALA A 188 10.10 23.58 -26.22
CA ALA A 188 11.03 24.61 -26.59
C ALA A 188 12.12 24.00 -27.49
N LYS A 189 12.46 24.67 -28.61
CA LYS A 189 13.34 24.14 -29.65
C LYS A 189 14.79 23.84 -29.20
N ASN A 190 15.18 24.21 -27.99
CA ASN A 190 16.59 24.20 -27.54
C ASN A 190 16.86 23.33 -26.29
N TYR A 191 16.08 22.27 -26.05
CA TYR A 191 16.43 21.32 -24.99
C TYR A 191 17.62 20.45 -25.39
N SER A 192 18.60 20.33 -24.49
CA SER A 192 19.71 19.41 -24.66
C SER A 192 19.22 17.95 -24.58
N PRO A 193 19.62 17.05 -25.49
CA PRO A 193 19.27 15.63 -25.41
C PRO A 193 20.10 14.86 -24.37
N CYS A 194 21.14 15.48 -23.81
CA CYS A 194 22.12 14.81 -22.94
C CYS A 194 21.52 14.34 -21.63
N SER A 195 21.98 13.19 -21.17
CA SER A 195 21.71 12.63 -19.85
C SER A 195 23.04 12.45 -19.10
N TYR A 196 22.98 12.22 -17.78
CA TYR A 196 24.19 12.20 -16.98
C TYR A 196 24.32 10.94 -16.15
N ILE A 197 25.57 10.52 -15.96
CA ILE A 197 25.96 9.56 -14.95
C ILE A 197 26.65 10.33 -13.85
N TRP A 198 26.14 10.25 -12.65
CA TRP A 198 26.68 10.90 -11.48
C TRP A 198 27.49 9.94 -10.63
N ASP A 199 28.55 10.42 -10.02
CA ASP A 199 29.23 9.78 -8.93
C ASP A 199 28.51 10.16 -7.62
N VAL A 200 28.22 9.16 -6.79
CA VAL A 200 27.46 9.37 -5.55
C VAL A 200 28.21 10.30 -4.59
N GLU A 201 29.52 10.25 -4.59
CA GLU A 201 30.36 11.08 -3.71
C GLU A 201 30.53 12.51 -4.26
N ASN A 202 30.39 12.73 -5.56
CA ASN A 202 30.61 14.02 -6.18
C ASN A 202 29.33 14.60 -6.84
N PRO A 203 28.58 15.46 -6.13
CA PRO A 203 27.35 16.05 -6.67
C PRO A 203 27.60 17.25 -7.61
N ASN A 204 28.82 17.78 -7.68
CA ASN A 204 29.08 19.04 -8.40
C ASN A 204 29.19 18.84 -9.91
N ASN A 205 29.84 17.75 -10.33
CA ASN A 205 30.06 17.45 -11.75
C ASN A 205 29.66 16.01 -12.07
N PRO A 206 28.99 15.76 -13.19
CA PRO A 206 28.69 14.41 -13.60
C PRO A 206 29.99 13.67 -13.96
N PHE A 207 30.02 12.38 -13.65
CA PHE A 207 31.12 11.51 -14.05
C PHE A 207 31.21 11.38 -15.56
N LEU A 208 30.06 11.22 -16.23
CA LEU A 208 29.99 11.13 -17.69
C LEU A 208 28.71 11.79 -18.21
N THR A 209 28.84 12.51 -19.33
CA THR A 209 27.71 13.04 -20.08
C THR A 209 27.40 12.13 -21.23
N LEU A 210 26.22 11.53 -21.26
CA LEU A 210 25.73 10.74 -22.39
C LEU A 210 25.13 11.65 -23.43
N LYS A 211 25.55 11.49 -24.68
CA LYS A 211 25.16 12.31 -25.86
C LYS A 211 24.39 11.47 -26.89
N PRO A 212 23.11 11.18 -26.64
CA PRO A 212 22.30 10.50 -27.63
C PRO A 212 21.85 11.42 -28.75
N GLN A 213 21.41 10.84 -29.87
CA GLN A 213 20.79 11.59 -30.97
C GLN A 213 19.40 12.11 -30.58
N CYS A 214 18.67 11.38 -29.77
CA CYS A 214 17.34 11.70 -29.25
C CYS A 214 17.33 11.58 -27.71
N PRO A 215 16.57 12.40 -26.96
CA PRO A 215 16.55 12.32 -25.50
C PRO A 215 16.28 10.91 -24.97
N ILE A 216 16.98 10.54 -23.91
CA ILE A 216 16.80 9.27 -23.23
C ILE A 216 15.56 9.38 -22.35
N PHE A 217 14.61 8.47 -22.55
CA PHE A 217 13.41 8.39 -21.71
C PHE A 217 13.63 7.46 -20.51
N THR A 218 14.21 6.29 -20.73
CA THR A 218 14.54 5.31 -19.69
C THR A 218 15.99 4.83 -19.83
N ILE A 219 16.63 4.56 -18.72
CA ILE A 219 18.02 4.10 -18.68
C ILE A 219 18.17 3.04 -17.59
N GLU A 220 18.90 1.96 -17.86
CA GLU A 220 19.10 0.89 -16.90
C GLU A 220 20.52 0.31 -16.99
N TYR A 221 21.21 0.21 -15.85
CA TYR A 221 22.50 -0.46 -15.76
C TYR A 221 22.37 -1.97 -15.96
N SER A 222 23.36 -2.58 -16.56
CA SER A 222 23.45 -4.03 -16.59
C SER A 222 23.70 -4.57 -15.16
N PRO A 223 22.95 -5.58 -14.71
CA PRO A 223 23.17 -6.14 -13.38
C PRO A 223 24.49 -6.91 -13.25
N LYS A 224 25.20 -7.19 -14.36
CA LYS A 224 26.46 -7.95 -14.38
C LYS A 224 27.71 -7.12 -14.67
N ASP A 225 27.56 -6.00 -15.37
CA ASP A 225 28.68 -5.14 -15.72
C ASP A 225 28.34 -3.69 -15.41
N SER A 226 29.06 -3.10 -14.48
CA SER A 226 28.89 -1.70 -14.05
C SER A 226 29.24 -0.66 -15.12
N ASN A 227 29.83 -1.09 -16.22
CA ASN A 227 30.22 -0.19 -17.31
C ASN A 227 29.25 -0.22 -18.50
N THR A 228 28.27 -1.11 -18.47
CA THR A 228 27.31 -1.22 -19.58
C THR A 228 25.89 -0.80 -19.15
N LEU A 229 25.22 -0.07 -20.03
CA LEU A 229 23.84 0.39 -19.86
C LEU A 229 23.03 0.15 -21.15
N VAL A 230 21.74 0.06 -20.96
CA VAL A 230 20.77 0.16 -22.07
C VAL A 230 19.83 1.33 -21.80
N SER A 231 19.36 1.94 -22.86
CA SER A 231 18.41 3.04 -22.76
C SER A 231 17.31 2.92 -23.81
N GLY A 232 16.14 3.41 -23.45
CA GLY A 232 15.05 3.68 -24.39
C GLY A 232 15.03 5.17 -24.72
N LEU A 233 14.91 5.47 -26.01
CA LEU A 233 14.91 6.82 -26.53
C LEU A 233 13.49 7.33 -26.78
N MET A 234 13.36 8.64 -26.84
CA MET A 234 12.10 9.31 -27.18
C MET A 234 11.65 9.00 -28.62
N SER A 235 12.59 8.59 -29.51
CA SER A 235 12.30 8.11 -30.85
C SER A 235 11.68 6.71 -30.94
N GLY A 236 11.59 6.00 -29.79
CA GLY A 236 11.18 4.60 -29.74
C GLY A 236 12.33 3.61 -29.96
N GLN A 237 13.51 4.07 -30.28
CA GLN A 237 14.70 3.24 -30.43
C GLN A 237 15.26 2.84 -29.06
N VAL A 238 15.99 1.72 -29.03
CA VAL A 238 16.82 1.33 -27.90
C VAL A 238 18.28 1.51 -28.22
N ALA A 239 19.09 1.91 -27.25
CA ALA A 239 20.52 2.13 -27.40
C ALA A 239 21.32 1.40 -26.33
N PHE A 240 22.47 0.87 -26.75
CA PHE A 240 23.43 0.21 -25.86
C PHE A 240 24.64 1.12 -25.65
N TRP A 241 25.08 1.22 -24.41
CA TRP A 241 26.17 2.08 -23.98
C TRP A 241 27.25 1.28 -23.29
N ASP A 242 28.51 1.66 -23.53
CA ASP A 242 29.67 1.23 -22.76
C ASP A 242 30.42 2.49 -22.30
N ILE A 243 30.43 2.74 -21.01
CA ILE A 243 31.07 3.91 -20.38
C ILE A 243 32.55 4.01 -20.74
N ARG A 244 33.21 2.88 -20.97
CA ARG A 244 34.63 2.81 -21.35
C ARG A 244 34.89 3.36 -22.74
N ARG A 245 33.90 3.34 -23.62
CA ARG A 245 34.01 3.84 -25.01
C ARG A 245 33.70 5.32 -25.15
N GLY A 246 33.12 5.93 -24.12
CA GLY A 246 32.88 7.36 -24.06
C GLY A 246 31.40 7.76 -23.97
N SER A 247 31.10 8.92 -24.53
CA SER A 247 29.81 9.63 -24.36
C SER A 247 28.75 9.26 -25.37
N GLU A 248 29.07 8.54 -26.41
CA GLU A 248 28.15 8.18 -27.51
C GLU A 248 27.67 6.72 -27.33
N PRO A 249 26.46 6.39 -27.83
CA PRO A 249 25.98 5.02 -27.80
C PRO A 249 26.85 4.13 -28.69
N VAL A 250 27.11 2.92 -28.25
CA VAL A 250 27.90 1.95 -29.03
C VAL A 250 27.11 1.47 -30.22
N GLU A 251 25.82 1.20 -30.04
CA GLU A 251 24.91 0.72 -31.06
C GLU A 251 23.48 1.13 -30.73
N THR A 252 22.68 1.38 -31.76
CA THR A 252 21.25 1.73 -31.64
C THR A 252 20.42 0.82 -32.53
N SER A 253 19.19 0.55 -32.16
CA SER A 253 18.27 -0.24 -32.99
C SER A 253 17.86 0.51 -34.26
N LEU A 254 17.50 -0.25 -35.30
CA LEU A 254 16.92 0.31 -36.51
C LEU A 254 15.56 0.93 -36.21
N ILE A 255 15.24 2.05 -36.86
CA ILE A 255 13.97 2.75 -36.65
C ILE A 255 12.78 1.88 -37.06
N GLU A 256 12.91 1.09 -38.12
CA GLU A 256 11.87 0.22 -38.67
C GLU A 256 11.46 -0.88 -37.68
N ASP A 257 12.41 -1.41 -36.91
CA ASP A 257 12.21 -2.49 -35.94
C ASP A 257 12.01 -1.98 -34.51
N SER A 258 12.07 -0.68 -34.32
CA SER A 258 11.91 -0.02 -33.00
C SER A 258 10.44 0.15 -32.61
N HIS A 259 10.20 0.69 -31.46
CA HIS A 259 8.86 1.09 -31.01
C HIS A 259 8.38 2.31 -31.82
N ARG A 260 7.05 2.44 -31.97
CA ARG A 260 6.45 3.60 -32.66
C ARG A 260 6.36 4.83 -31.75
N ASP A 261 6.14 4.58 -30.47
CA ASP A 261 6.08 5.59 -29.41
C ASP A 261 7.38 5.58 -28.59
N PRO A 262 7.61 6.59 -27.73
CA PRO A 262 8.75 6.59 -26.82
C PRO A 262 8.88 5.29 -26.06
N CYS A 263 10.11 4.81 -25.89
CA CYS A 263 10.38 3.59 -25.15
C CYS A 263 10.32 3.89 -23.64
N ASP A 264 9.17 3.59 -23.02
CA ASP A 264 8.88 3.97 -21.64
C ASP A 264 9.70 3.20 -20.62
N LYS A 265 9.88 1.89 -20.82
CA LYS A 265 10.57 1.00 -19.89
C LYS A 265 11.54 0.08 -20.60
N VAL A 266 12.69 -0.08 -19.98
CA VAL A 266 13.72 -1.04 -20.39
C VAL A 266 14.18 -1.77 -19.13
N LEU A 267 14.27 -3.11 -19.19
CA LEU A 267 14.77 -3.92 -18.08
C LEU A 267 15.67 -5.03 -18.60
N TRP A 268 16.76 -5.26 -17.87
CA TRP A 268 17.62 -6.41 -18.10
C TRP A 268 16.96 -7.70 -17.61
N ILE A 269 17.13 -8.76 -18.36
CA ILE A 269 16.67 -10.09 -17.99
C ILE A 269 17.83 -10.81 -17.30
N ASN A 270 17.55 -11.45 -16.17
CA ASN A 270 18.55 -12.25 -15.48
C ASN A 270 18.81 -13.54 -16.26
N SER A 271 19.60 -13.45 -17.32
CA SER A 271 20.04 -14.56 -18.17
C SER A 271 21.45 -15.00 -17.78
N LYS A 272 21.83 -16.23 -18.15
CA LYS A 272 23.20 -16.73 -17.93
C LYS A 272 24.25 -15.90 -18.65
N THR A 273 23.93 -15.42 -19.84
CA THR A 273 24.80 -14.58 -20.67
C THR A 273 24.87 -13.14 -20.19
N GLY A 274 23.79 -12.61 -19.60
CA GLY A 274 23.68 -11.20 -19.19
C GLY A 274 23.57 -10.24 -20.38
N THR A 275 23.21 -10.72 -21.57
CA THR A 275 23.13 -9.91 -22.80
C THR A 275 21.70 -9.59 -23.22
N GLU A 276 20.72 -10.23 -22.59
CA GLU A 276 19.31 -10.05 -22.96
C GLU A 276 18.62 -9.00 -22.08
N PHE A 277 17.84 -8.16 -22.74
CA PHE A 277 16.97 -7.19 -22.10
C PHE A 277 15.63 -7.09 -22.85
N PHE A 278 14.65 -6.47 -22.28
CA PHE A 278 13.38 -6.23 -22.95
C PHE A 278 12.90 -4.81 -22.72
N SER A 279 12.14 -4.31 -23.67
CA SER A 279 11.61 -2.96 -23.69
C SER A 279 10.10 -2.98 -23.86
N ALA A 280 9.45 -1.94 -23.38
CA ALA A 280 8.03 -1.73 -23.56
C ALA A 280 7.73 -0.26 -23.84
N SER A 281 6.66 -0.02 -24.59
CA SER A 281 6.23 1.31 -24.98
C SER A 281 4.70 1.44 -24.92
N LYS A 282 4.23 2.67 -25.00
CA LYS A 282 2.81 3.01 -25.09
C LYS A 282 2.15 2.57 -26.39
N ASP A 283 2.94 2.16 -27.38
CA ASP A 283 2.46 1.53 -28.60
C ASP A 283 1.86 0.13 -28.38
N GLY A 284 1.91 -0.36 -27.14
CA GLY A 284 1.39 -1.68 -26.75
C GLY A 284 2.26 -2.85 -27.16
N GLN A 285 3.52 -2.62 -27.50
CA GLN A 285 4.47 -3.66 -27.86
C GLN A 285 5.47 -3.90 -26.72
N VAL A 286 5.83 -5.16 -26.54
CA VAL A 286 6.94 -5.60 -25.69
C VAL A 286 7.93 -6.31 -26.60
N LYS A 287 9.17 -5.83 -26.63
CA LYS A 287 10.22 -6.34 -27.51
C LYS A 287 11.38 -6.88 -26.67
N TRP A 288 11.94 -8.01 -27.08
CA TRP A 288 13.13 -8.63 -26.46
C TRP A 288 14.34 -8.39 -27.36
N TRP A 289 15.45 -8.04 -26.76
CA TRP A 289 16.69 -7.66 -27.43
C TRP A 289 17.87 -8.45 -26.90
N ASP A 290 18.89 -8.61 -27.75
CA ASP A 290 20.21 -9.10 -27.37
C ASP A 290 21.25 -8.02 -27.70
N THR A 291 22.08 -7.64 -26.74
CA THR A 291 23.14 -6.63 -26.92
C THR A 291 24.18 -6.98 -27.98
N ARG A 292 24.27 -8.24 -28.38
CA ARG A 292 25.16 -8.70 -29.48
C ARG A 292 24.61 -8.32 -30.87
N LYS A 293 23.28 -8.16 -30.98
CA LYS A 293 22.59 -7.81 -32.20
C LYS A 293 21.39 -6.94 -31.84
N ILE A 294 21.68 -5.69 -31.53
CA ILE A 294 20.63 -4.75 -31.06
C ILE A 294 19.83 -4.14 -32.19
N GLN A 295 20.28 -4.29 -33.43
CA GLN A 295 19.63 -3.69 -34.62
C GLN A 295 18.19 -4.17 -34.79
N THR A 296 17.93 -5.47 -34.52
CA THR A 296 16.62 -6.09 -34.67
C THR A 296 16.22 -6.81 -33.38
N PRO A 297 14.94 -6.76 -32.93
CA PRO A 297 14.49 -7.49 -31.76
C PRO A 297 14.53 -9.00 -32.01
N THR A 298 14.82 -9.77 -30.96
CA THR A 298 14.79 -11.24 -30.99
C THR A 298 13.37 -11.80 -30.93
N ASP A 299 12.46 -11.10 -30.29
CA ASP A 299 11.04 -11.47 -30.16
C ASP A 299 10.20 -10.19 -29.98
N ASN A 300 8.94 -10.23 -30.41
CA ASN A 300 7.99 -9.14 -30.28
C ASN A 300 6.63 -9.69 -29.85
N LEU A 301 5.97 -8.99 -28.93
CA LEU A 301 4.63 -9.31 -28.46
C LEU A 301 3.78 -8.04 -28.47
N VAL A 302 2.65 -8.08 -29.15
CA VAL A 302 1.63 -7.03 -29.10
C VAL A 302 0.62 -7.37 -28.04
N ILE A 303 0.33 -6.43 -27.15
CA ILE A 303 -0.60 -6.62 -26.04
C ILE A 303 -2.03 -6.32 -26.51
N ASP A 304 -2.63 -7.29 -27.19
CA ASP A 304 -4.05 -7.28 -27.56
C ASP A 304 -4.82 -8.19 -26.60
N LEU A 305 -5.71 -7.62 -25.80
CA LEU A 305 -6.52 -8.39 -24.83
C LEU A 305 -7.80 -8.94 -25.43
N THR A 306 -8.24 -8.43 -26.55
CA THR A 306 -9.49 -8.86 -27.21
C THR A 306 -9.27 -10.10 -28.07
N LYS A 307 -8.28 -10.06 -28.93
CA LYS A 307 -7.91 -11.15 -29.81
C LYS A 307 -6.38 -11.35 -29.83
N PRO A 308 -5.82 -11.95 -28.78
CA PRO A 308 -4.38 -12.02 -28.61
C PRO A 308 -3.67 -12.82 -29.73
N GLU A 309 -4.38 -13.67 -30.46
CA GLU A 309 -3.80 -14.47 -31.54
C GLU A 309 -3.58 -13.68 -32.85
N GLU A 310 -4.41 -12.67 -33.11
CA GLU A 310 -4.31 -11.83 -34.33
C GLU A 310 -3.25 -10.73 -34.20
N GLN A 311 -2.90 -10.32 -32.98
CA GLN A 311 -1.88 -9.29 -32.67
C GLN A 311 -2.00 -8.01 -33.49
N ASP A 312 -3.16 -7.39 -33.49
CA ASP A 312 -3.36 -6.12 -34.20
C ASP A 312 -2.86 -4.93 -33.36
N ILE A 313 -1.91 -4.18 -33.90
CA ILE A 313 -1.34 -3.01 -33.24
C ILE A 313 -2.40 -1.92 -32.99
N ASN A 314 -3.44 -1.84 -33.82
CA ASN A 314 -4.50 -0.83 -33.64
C ASN A 314 -5.38 -1.11 -32.41
N ARG A 315 -5.40 -2.34 -31.92
CA ARG A 315 -6.11 -2.75 -30.71
C ARG A 315 -5.18 -2.93 -29.52
N ALA A 316 -3.90 -2.69 -29.70
CA ALA A 316 -2.91 -2.82 -28.66
C ALA A 316 -3.14 -1.80 -27.53
N ILE A 317 -2.89 -2.23 -26.30
CA ILE A 317 -3.01 -1.38 -25.11
C ILE A 317 -1.61 -1.00 -24.66
N GLY A 318 -1.37 0.29 -24.49
CA GLY A 318 -0.09 0.83 -24.07
C GLY A 318 0.44 0.22 -22.77
N VAL A 319 1.74 -0.06 -22.74
CA VAL A 319 2.46 -0.58 -21.57
C VAL A 319 3.16 0.56 -20.86
N SER A 320 2.83 0.77 -19.60
CA SER A 320 3.36 1.87 -18.77
C SER A 320 4.33 1.40 -17.69
N ALA A 321 4.26 0.13 -17.29
CA ALA A 321 5.17 -0.45 -16.31
C ALA A 321 5.61 -1.86 -16.74
N LEU A 322 6.83 -2.23 -16.37
CA LEU A 322 7.45 -3.48 -16.79
C LEU A 322 8.21 -4.08 -15.61
N GLN A 323 8.05 -5.39 -15.40
CA GLN A 323 8.77 -6.13 -14.38
C GLN A 323 8.97 -7.59 -14.83
N PHE A 324 9.96 -8.27 -14.30
CA PHE A 324 10.19 -9.70 -14.55
C PHE A 324 10.32 -10.49 -13.25
N GLU A 325 10.23 -11.81 -13.34
CA GLU A 325 10.43 -12.68 -12.18
C GLU A 325 11.92 -13.04 -12.06
N PRO A 326 12.60 -12.61 -10.98
CA PRO A 326 14.05 -12.83 -10.84
C PRO A 326 14.46 -14.31 -10.84
N SER A 327 13.59 -15.18 -10.36
CA SER A 327 13.83 -16.63 -10.31
C SER A 327 13.63 -17.33 -11.65
N ILE A 328 12.73 -16.81 -12.49
CA ILE A 328 12.37 -17.40 -13.78
C ILE A 328 12.37 -16.29 -14.84
N GLY A 329 13.52 -16.06 -15.48
CA GLY A 329 13.73 -14.99 -16.45
C GLY A 329 12.82 -15.02 -17.70
N THR A 330 11.96 -16.02 -17.84
CA THR A 330 10.97 -16.10 -18.93
C THR A 330 9.62 -15.53 -18.56
N ARG A 331 9.34 -15.34 -17.27
CA ARG A 331 8.10 -14.72 -16.80
C ARG A 331 8.28 -13.22 -16.67
N PHE A 332 7.30 -12.50 -17.17
CA PHE A 332 7.28 -11.03 -17.13
C PHE A 332 5.91 -10.54 -16.63
N MET A 333 5.87 -9.31 -16.19
CA MET A 333 4.64 -8.57 -15.85
C MET A 333 4.65 -7.22 -16.56
N CYS A 334 3.50 -6.84 -17.09
CA CYS A 334 3.29 -5.55 -17.73
C CYS A 334 2.12 -4.83 -17.06
N GLY A 335 2.35 -3.61 -16.60
CA GLY A 335 1.28 -2.68 -16.24
C GLY A 335 0.82 -1.92 -17.47
N LEU A 336 -0.48 -1.80 -17.65
CA LEU A 336 -1.10 -1.21 -18.81
C LEU A 336 -1.74 0.14 -18.50
N GLU A 337 -1.92 0.96 -19.53
CA GLU A 337 -2.59 2.27 -19.40
C GLU A 337 -4.07 2.17 -19.06
N ASN A 338 -4.71 1.04 -19.29
CA ASN A 338 -6.12 0.80 -18.91
C ASN A 338 -6.32 0.30 -17.48
N GLY A 339 -5.30 0.33 -16.64
CA GLY A 339 -5.37 -0.09 -15.24
C GLY A 339 -5.31 -1.60 -15.02
N MET A 340 -4.92 -2.38 -16.03
CA MET A 340 -4.70 -3.81 -15.89
C MET A 340 -3.22 -4.15 -15.77
N VAL A 341 -2.93 -5.24 -15.08
CA VAL A 341 -1.60 -5.87 -15.08
C VAL A 341 -1.73 -7.24 -15.72
N ILE A 342 -0.79 -7.54 -16.59
CA ILE A 342 -0.66 -8.83 -17.25
C ILE A 342 0.55 -9.55 -16.68
N SER A 343 0.38 -10.83 -16.32
CA SER A 343 1.49 -11.74 -16.10
C SER A 343 1.59 -12.69 -17.29
N GLY A 344 2.77 -12.80 -17.85
CA GLY A 344 3.03 -13.57 -19.06
C GLY A 344 4.27 -14.45 -18.98
N ASN A 345 4.39 -15.32 -19.98
CA ASN A 345 5.57 -16.17 -20.16
C ASN A 345 6.05 -16.09 -21.61
N ARG A 346 7.30 -15.62 -21.81
CA ARG A 346 7.93 -15.53 -23.14
C ARG A 346 7.93 -16.86 -23.91
N LYS A 347 8.01 -18.00 -23.23
CA LYS A 347 8.08 -19.33 -23.85
C LYS A 347 6.76 -19.84 -24.45
N GLY A 348 5.65 -19.13 -24.31
CA GLY A 348 4.39 -19.47 -24.96
C GLY A 348 4.56 -19.62 -26.46
N LYS A 349 3.94 -20.62 -27.06
CA LYS A 349 4.02 -20.88 -28.51
C LYS A 349 3.17 -19.89 -29.30
N THR A 350 1.99 -19.58 -28.77
CA THR A 350 1.09 -18.61 -29.37
C THR A 350 1.10 -17.31 -28.56
N PRO A 351 0.79 -16.16 -29.16
CA PRO A 351 0.69 -14.90 -28.43
C PRO A 351 -0.31 -14.95 -27.27
N GLY A 352 -1.42 -15.66 -27.45
CA GLY A 352 -2.41 -15.89 -26.39
C GLY A 352 -1.86 -16.69 -25.21
N GLU A 353 -0.98 -17.67 -25.45
CA GLU A 353 -0.30 -18.42 -24.39
C GLU A 353 0.77 -17.58 -23.65
N LYS A 354 1.37 -16.60 -24.34
CA LYS A 354 2.33 -15.68 -23.72
C LYS A 354 1.65 -14.80 -22.66
N ILE A 355 0.34 -14.52 -22.79
CA ILE A 355 -0.46 -13.74 -21.83
C ILE A 355 -1.19 -14.71 -20.89
N ALA A 356 -0.56 -15.08 -19.78
CA ALA A 356 -1.08 -16.13 -18.90
C ALA A 356 -2.22 -15.64 -17.98
N THR A 357 -2.07 -14.50 -17.35
CA THR A 357 -3.00 -14.01 -16.32
C THR A 357 -3.22 -12.51 -16.47
N ARG A 358 -4.45 -12.07 -16.12
CA ARG A 358 -4.87 -10.66 -16.15
C ARG A 358 -5.38 -10.28 -14.77
N PHE A 359 -4.93 -9.13 -14.27
CA PHE A 359 -5.36 -8.53 -13.01
C PHE A 359 -5.95 -7.15 -13.30
N LYS A 360 -7.15 -6.88 -12.82
CA LYS A 360 -7.74 -5.54 -12.88
C LYS A 360 -7.34 -4.80 -11.61
N VAL A 361 -6.27 -4.02 -11.69
CA VAL A 361 -5.62 -3.46 -10.50
C VAL A 361 -6.11 -2.05 -10.18
N GLN A 362 -6.32 -1.21 -11.18
CA GLN A 362 -6.67 0.20 -10.99
C GLN A 362 -7.63 0.69 -12.07
N TYR A 363 -8.12 1.91 -11.92
CA TYR A 363 -9.03 2.53 -12.90
C TYR A 363 -8.30 3.38 -13.95
N GLY A 364 -7.10 3.85 -13.62
CA GLY A 364 -6.23 4.60 -14.51
C GLY A 364 -4.93 3.87 -14.81
N PRO A 365 -3.96 4.51 -15.49
CA PRO A 365 -2.69 3.91 -15.87
C PRO A 365 -1.93 3.33 -14.67
N VAL A 366 -1.36 2.16 -14.84
CA VAL A 366 -0.48 1.56 -13.84
C VAL A 366 0.91 2.17 -13.96
N ILE A 367 1.31 3.00 -13.03
CA ILE A 367 2.57 3.75 -13.08
C ILE A 367 3.77 2.86 -12.76
N SER A 368 3.62 1.99 -11.74
CA SER A 368 4.68 1.10 -11.29
C SER A 368 4.12 -0.28 -10.95
N VAL A 369 4.87 -1.31 -11.31
CA VAL A 369 4.65 -2.71 -10.92
C VAL A 369 5.97 -3.23 -10.39
N GLU A 370 6.01 -3.59 -9.11
CA GLU A 370 7.23 -4.02 -8.45
C GLU A 370 6.98 -5.30 -7.65
N ARG A 371 7.76 -6.35 -7.90
CA ARG A 371 7.69 -7.58 -7.11
C ARG A 371 8.39 -7.39 -5.77
N ASN A 372 7.83 -8.02 -4.73
CA ASN A 372 8.54 -8.05 -3.46
C ASN A 372 9.86 -8.84 -3.60
N PRO A 373 10.99 -8.34 -3.09
CA PRO A 373 12.30 -8.98 -3.26
C PRO A 373 12.39 -10.42 -2.76
N ILE A 374 11.66 -10.76 -1.71
CA ILE A 374 11.66 -12.11 -1.13
C ILE A 374 10.39 -12.88 -1.49
N PHE A 375 9.24 -12.24 -1.39
CA PHE A 375 7.95 -12.86 -1.69
C PHE A 375 7.58 -12.62 -3.15
N VAL A 376 8.27 -13.29 -4.06
CA VAL A 376 8.17 -13.10 -5.52
C VAL A 376 6.74 -13.20 -6.06
N LYS A 377 5.87 -13.98 -5.39
CA LYS A 377 4.45 -14.08 -5.74
C LYS A 377 3.64 -12.83 -5.41
N ASN A 378 4.16 -11.99 -4.52
CA ASN A 378 3.50 -10.76 -4.11
C ASN A 378 4.11 -9.58 -4.85
N PHE A 379 3.28 -8.71 -5.37
CA PHE A 379 3.71 -7.53 -6.10
C PHE A 379 2.91 -6.29 -5.71
N LEU A 380 3.58 -5.15 -5.76
CA LEU A 380 3.02 -3.82 -5.54
C LEU A 380 2.60 -3.23 -6.89
N THR A 381 1.44 -2.63 -6.94
CA THR A 381 0.99 -1.81 -8.07
C THR A 381 0.69 -0.41 -7.58
N VAL A 382 1.16 0.57 -8.29
CA VAL A 382 0.92 1.97 -8.01
C VAL A 382 0.28 2.63 -9.21
N GLY A 383 -0.76 3.37 -8.95
CA GLY A 383 -1.46 4.15 -9.95
C GLY A 383 -2.61 4.91 -9.30
N ASP A 384 -3.15 5.88 -10.00
CA ASP A 384 -4.20 6.74 -9.47
C ASP A 384 -3.80 7.36 -8.13
N TRP A 385 -4.63 7.20 -7.11
CA TRP A 385 -4.43 7.69 -5.75
C TRP A 385 -4.18 6.57 -4.75
N THR A 386 -3.96 5.33 -5.21
CA THR A 386 -3.80 4.17 -4.33
C THR A 386 -2.62 3.30 -4.74
N ALA A 387 -1.95 2.74 -3.74
CA ALA A 387 -1.02 1.63 -3.93
C ALA A 387 -1.68 0.34 -3.45
N ARG A 388 -1.52 -0.74 -4.19
CA ARG A 388 -2.16 -2.02 -3.90
C ARG A 388 -1.15 -3.15 -3.93
N ILE A 389 -1.28 -4.05 -2.98
CA ILE A 389 -0.47 -5.26 -2.90
C ILE A 389 -1.30 -6.43 -3.35
N TRP A 390 -0.75 -7.19 -4.28
CA TRP A 390 -1.39 -8.33 -4.92
C TRP A 390 -0.66 -9.63 -4.61
N SER A 391 -1.39 -10.72 -4.72
CA SER A 391 -0.84 -12.07 -4.80
C SER A 391 -1.17 -12.67 -6.16
N GLU A 392 -0.21 -13.35 -6.79
CA GLU A 392 -0.49 -14.09 -8.04
C GLU A 392 -1.58 -15.15 -7.88
N ASP A 393 -1.83 -15.58 -6.64
CA ASP A 393 -2.86 -16.55 -6.31
C ASP A 393 -4.28 -15.97 -6.28
N CYS A 394 -4.44 -14.63 -6.14
CA CYS A 394 -5.72 -13.91 -6.11
C CYS A 394 -5.80 -13.00 -7.33
N ARG A 395 -6.82 -13.19 -8.18
CA ARG A 395 -6.91 -12.51 -9.48
C ARG A 395 -7.96 -11.40 -9.53
N GLU A 396 -8.96 -11.46 -8.66
CA GLU A 396 -10.09 -10.53 -8.71
C GLU A 396 -9.85 -9.28 -7.86
N SER A 397 -9.11 -9.40 -6.76
CA SER A 397 -8.87 -8.28 -5.83
C SER A 397 -7.47 -8.30 -5.23
N SER A 398 -7.03 -7.12 -4.75
CA SER A 398 -5.77 -6.96 -4.02
C SER A 398 -5.89 -7.52 -2.61
N ILE A 399 -4.80 -8.05 -2.08
CA ILE A 399 -4.76 -8.57 -0.70
C ILE A 399 -4.64 -7.46 0.34
N ALA A 400 -3.99 -6.35 -0.02
CA ALA A 400 -3.91 -5.15 0.80
C ALA A 400 -3.83 -3.91 -0.10
N TRP A 401 -4.22 -2.76 0.43
CA TRP A 401 -4.16 -1.48 -0.28
C TRP A 401 -4.00 -0.32 0.71
N THR A 402 -3.42 0.77 0.23
CA THR A 402 -3.35 2.01 0.99
C THR A 402 -4.70 2.75 0.93
N PRO A 403 -5.04 3.55 1.94
CA PRO A 403 -6.12 4.52 1.80
C PRO A 403 -5.90 5.42 0.59
N GLY A 404 -6.97 6.03 0.08
CA GLY A 404 -6.85 6.99 -1.01
C GLY A 404 -5.98 8.18 -0.57
N HIS A 405 -4.90 8.41 -1.30
CA HIS A 405 -4.06 9.58 -1.08
C HIS A 405 -4.75 10.83 -1.62
N ARG A 406 -4.47 11.98 -1.00
CA ARG A 406 -5.00 13.27 -1.48
C ARG A 406 -4.42 13.64 -2.84
N ASP A 407 -3.14 13.35 -3.04
CA ASP A 407 -2.38 13.71 -4.23
C ASP A 407 -2.05 12.47 -5.07
N LEU A 408 -1.91 12.67 -6.37
CA LEU A 408 -1.61 11.60 -7.32
C LEU A 408 -0.26 10.96 -7.00
N LEU A 409 -0.21 9.64 -7.03
CA LEU A 409 1.02 8.88 -6.89
C LEU A 409 1.78 8.88 -8.22
N THR A 410 3.09 9.09 -8.17
CA THR A 410 3.98 9.15 -9.34
C THR A 410 4.94 7.98 -9.45
N GLY A 411 5.08 7.20 -8.40
CA GLY A 411 5.92 6.01 -8.41
C GLY A 411 5.86 5.25 -7.10
N GLY A 412 6.32 4.02 -7.12
CA GLY A 412 6.44 3.18 -5.94
C GLY A 412 7.45 2.08 -6.13
N ALA A 413 8.18 1.75 -5.07
CA ALA A 413 9.14 0.66 -5.07
C ALA A 413 9.27 0.02 -3.68
N TRP A 414 9.63 -1.26 -3.64
CA TRP A 414 9.98 -1.96 -2.41
C TRP A 414 11.37 -1.58 -1.92
N SER A 415 11.56 -1.58 -0.60
CA SER A 415 12.91 -1.55 -0.04
C SER A 415 13.66 -2.84 -0.42
N ALA A 416 14.91 -2.72 -0.83
CA ALA A 416 15.72 -3.86 -1.20
C ALA A 416 16.09 -4.73 -0.01
N THR A 417 16.19 -4.17 1.19
CA THR A 417 16.68 -4.83 2.39
C THR A 417 15.56 -5.17 3.37
N ARG A 418 14.70 -4.23 3.71
CA ARG A 418 13.57 -4.48 4.62
C ARG A 418 12.29 -4.76 3.83
N PHE A 419 11.91 -6.02 3.75
CA PHE A 419 10.89 -6.55 2.82
C PHE A 419 9.47 -6.07 3.10
N SER A 420 9.21 -5.58 4.31
CA SER A 420 7.90 -5.02 4.69
C SER A 420 7.73 -3.57 4.30
N VAL A 421 8.85 -2.89 3.96
CA VAL A 421 8.87 -1.46 3.65
C VAL A 421 8.75 -1.22 2.15
N PHE A 422 7.89 -0.28 1.78
CA PHE A 422 7.80 0.26 0.43
C PHE A 422 7.66 1.78 0.46
N PHE A 423 8.07 2.38 -0.62
CA PHE A 423 8.11 3.83 -0.79
C PHE A 423 7.09 4.25 -1.85
N LEU A 424 6.46 5.40 -1.65
CA LEU A 424 5.54 6.02 -2.60
C LEU A 424 5.91 7.48 -2.83
N THR A 425 6.05 7.89 -4.07
CA THR A 425 6.26 9.29 -4.44
C THR A 425 4.96 9.93 -4.91
N LYS A 426 4.79 11.21 -4.60
CA LYS A 426 3.60 11.99 -4.90
C LYS A 426 3.91 13.21 -5.76
N ILE A 427 2.88 13.71 -6.42
CA ILE A 427 2.97 14.91 -7.25
C ILE A 427 3.20 16.19 -6.44
N ASP A 428 2.85 16.20 -5.16
CA ASP A 428 3.07 17.32 -4.24
C ASP A 428 4.54 17.47 -3.77
N GLY A 429 5.42 16.55 -4.15
CA GLY A 429 6.83 16.56 -3.74
C GLY A 429 7.09 15.82 -2.42
N THR A 430 6.14 15.04 -1.92
CA THR A 430 6.30 14.20 -0.73
C THR A 430 6.66 12.77 -1.08
N LEU A 431 7.46 12.15 -0.22
CA LEU A 431 7.78 10.74 -0.23
C LEU A 431 7.19 10.10 1.02
N ASP A 432 6.31 9.13 0.85
CA ASP A 432 5.74 8.34 1.93
C ASP A 432 6.48 7.01 2.06
N VAL A 433 6.79 6.66 3.30
CA VAL A 433 7.39 5.38 3.66
C VAL A 433 6.36 4.55 4.42
N TRP A 434 6.07 3.38 3.90
CA TRP A 434 5.10 2.46 4.47
C TRP A 434 5.80 1.21 5.00
N ASP A 435 5.39 0.72 6.15
CA ASP A 435 5.83 -0.56 6.71
C ASP A 435 4.62 -1.42 7.10
N LEU A 436 4.43 -2.52 6.39
CA LEU A 436 3.28 -3.42 6.58
C LEU A 436 3.24 -4.09 7.96
N ILE A 437 4.38 -4.21 8.63
CA ILE A 437 4.48 -4.84 9.95
C ILE A 437 4.13 -3.84 11.05
N VAL A 438 4.59 -2.59 10.91
CA VAL A 438 4.45 -1.57 11.94
C VAL A 438 3.07 -0.91 11.88
N GLN A 439 2.69 -0.43 10.70
CA GLN A 439 1.45 0.32 10.52
C GLN A 439 0.89 0.16 9.12
N GLN A 440 -0.41 -0.12 9.01
CA GLN A 440 -1.07 -0.41 7.75
C GLN A 440 -2.01 0.71 7.26
N ASP A 441 -2.50 1.53 8.16
CA ASP A 441 -3.53 2.55 7.87
C ASP A 441 -2.94 3.90 7.44
N SER A 442 -1.70 4.18 7.82
CA SER A 442 -1.02 5.42 7.47
C SER A 442 0.49 5.19 7.25
N PRO A 443 1.18 6.09 6.53
CA PRO A 443 2.63 5.97 6.35
C PRO A 443 3.35 6.12 7.70
N VAL A 444 4.40 5.33 7.88
CA VAL A 444 5.29 5.41 9.05
C VAL A 444 6.07 6.73 9.06
N LEU A 445 6.43 7.21 7.88
CA LEU A 445 7.16 8.46 7.71
C LEU A 445 6.72 9.14 6.41
N SER A 446 6.37 10.43 6.48
CA SER A 446 6.11 11.27 5.32
C SER A 446 7.13 12.40 5.27
N ILE A 447 7.83 12.52 4.15
CA ILE A 447 8.94 13.46 3.97
C ILE A 447 8.60 14.39 2.83
N LYS A 448 8.58 15.68 3.09
CA LYS A 448 8.55 16.70 2.05
C LYS A 448 9.96 16.85 1.47
N VAL A 449 10.19 16.27 0.30
CA VAL A 449 11.51 16.30 -0.37
C VAL A 449 11.72 17.64 -1.08
N CYS A 450 10.72 18.09 -1.80
CA CYS A 450 10.74 19.36 -2.54
C CYS A 450 9.33 19.91 -2.71
N ASP A 451 9.21 21.13 -3.23
CA ASP A 451 7.92 21.77 -3.51
C ASP A 451 7.38 21.46 -4.91
N GLU A 452 8.06 20.58 -5.62
CA GLU A 452 7.73 20.21 -7.00
C GLU A 452 7.32 18.75 -7.08
N ALA A 453 6.70 18.39 -8.20
CA ALA A 453 6.30 17.01 -8.44
C ALA A 453 7.52 16.07 -8.47
N LEU A 454 7.48 15.00 -7.68
CA LEU A 454 8.40 13.89 -7.82
C LEU A 454 7.99 13.06 -9.03
N THR A 455 8.95 12.66 -9.84
CA THR A 455 8.70 11.96 -11.11
C THR A 455 9.03 10.48 -11.03
N CYS A 456 10.13 10.14 -10.40
CA CYS A 456 10.56 8.76 -10.25
C CYS A 456 11.42 8.60 -8.99
N MET A 457 11.58 7.36 -8.56
CA MET A 457 12.48 7.00 -7.48
C MET A 457 13.10 5.64 -7.73
N ARG A 458 14.27 5.42 -7.12
CA ARG A 458 14.96 4.12 -7.14
C ARG A 458 15.66 3.88 -5.82
N PRO A 459 15.23 2.87 -5.03
CA PRO A 459 15.95 2.44 -3.84
C PRO A 459 17.30 1.83 -4.23
N HIS A 460 18.30 2.07 -3.40
CA HIS A 460 19.60 1.44 -3.54
C HIS A 460 19.56 -0.02 -3.04
N GLU A 461 20.36 -0.90 -3.62
CA GLU A 461 20.37 -2.33 -3.25
C GLU A 461 20.71 -2.59 -1.78
N GLN A 462 21.56 -1.75 -1.17
CA GLN A 462 21.88 -1.82 0.26
C GLN A 462 20.77 -1.26 1.17
N GLY A 463 19.68 -0.73 0.59
CA GLY A 463 18.48 -0.29 1.30
C GLY A 463 18.60 1.02 2.08
N ARG A 464 19.81 1.51 2.35
CA ARG A 464 20.05 2.71 3.16
C ARG A 464 19.77 4.00 2.41
N LEU A 465 20.01 4.01 1.11
CA LEU A 465 19.87 5.17 0.24
C LEU A 465 18.69 4.99 -0.72
N VAL A 466 18.00 6.08 -0.99
CA VAL A 466 16.95 6.15 -2.02
C VAL A 466 17.20 7.41 -2.85
N ALA A 467 17.32 7.24 -4.16
CA ALA A 467 17.37 8.36 -5.09
C ALA A 467 15.94 8.73 -5.49
N VAL A 468 15.60 10.00 -5.37
CA VAL A 468 14.28 10.55 -5.71
C VAL A 468 14.48 11.71 -6.67
N ALA A 469 13.75 11.72 -7.76
CA ALA A 469 13.88 12.73 -8.81
C ALA A 469 12.65 13.63 -8.90
N GLY A 470 12.90 14.90 -9.19
CA GLY A 470 11.89 15.94 -9.35
C GLY A 470 11.71 16.41 -10.79
N LYS A 471 10.60 17.09 -11.04
CA LYS A 471 10.24 17.65 -12.36
C LYS A 471 11.23 18.69 -12.87
N ASN A 472 11.93 19.41 -11.99
CA ASN A 472 12.91 20.45 -12.38
C ASN A 472 14.34 19.96 -12.61
N GLY A 473 14.53 18.65 -12.82
CA GLY A 473 15.84 18.09 -13.11
C GLY A 473 16.75 17.98 -11.91
N THR A 474 16.19 17.94 -10.70
CA THR A 474 16.94 17.77 -9.46
C THR A 474 16.73 16.37 -8.93
N THR A 475 17.80 15.65 -8.62
CA THR A 475 17.77 14.36 -7.94
C THR A 475 18.22 14.55 -6.51
N TYR A 476 17.43 14.06 -5.57
CA TYR A 476 17.70 14.06 -4.14
C TYR A 476 18.13 12.67 -3.71
N LEU A 477 19.25 12.59 -3.00
CA LEU A 477 19.70 11.34 -2.39
C LEU A 477 19.33 11.37 -0.91
N LEU A 478 18.40 10.50 -0.53
CA LEU A 478 17.90 10.40 0.83
C LEU A 478 18.52 9.18 1.52
N GLU A 479 18.94 9.36 2.76
CA GLU A 479 19.38 8.30 3.66
C GLU A 479 18.30 8.05 4.71
N PHE A 480 18.00 6.79 4.96
CA PHE A 480 17.01 6.37 5.93
C PHE A 480 17.65 5.76 7.18
N SER A 481 16.94 5.87 8.31
CA SER A 481 17.35 5.29 9.58
C SER A 481 17.44 3.76 9.51
N GLU A 482 18.25 3.19 10.39
CA GLU A 482 18.40 1.73 10.48
C GLU A 482 17.09 1.01 10.78
N ALA A 483 16.17 1.66 11.50
CA ALA A 483 14.83 1.13 11.77
C ALA A 483 14.02 0.82 10.50
N LEU A 484 14.25 1.53 9.41
CA LEU A 484 13.58 1.34 8.12
C LEU A 484 14.39 0.47 7.12
N THR A 485 15.64 0.16 7.44
CA THR A 485 16.55 -0.51 6.50
C THR A 485 16.95 -1.91 6.94
N ILE A 486 17.01 -2.18 8.25
CA ILE A 486 17.47 -3.45 8.78
C ILE A 486 16.27 -4.33 9.17
N ASN A 487 16.28 -5.59 8.69
CA ASN A 487 15.28 -6.57 9.10
C ASN A 487 15.57 -7.08 10.50
N GLN A 488 14.54 -7.17 11.32
CA GLN A 488 14.59 -7.86 12.61
C GLN A 488 14.43 -9.38 12.42
N LYS A 489 14.84 -10.15 13.42
CA LYS A 489 14.82 -11.63 13.35
C LYS A 489 13.45 -12.23 12.99
N ASN A 490 12.37 -11.58 13.42
CA ASN A 490 11.01 -12.07 13.25
C ASN A 490 10.25 -11.44 12.07
N ASP A 491 10.79 -10.39 11.42
CA ASP A 491 10.08 -9.64 10.37
C ASP A 491 9.65 -10.54 9.21
N LYS A 492 10.50 -11.45 8.77
CA LYS A 492 10.16 -12.40 7.71
C LYS A 492 8.97 -13.29 8.09
N LEU A 493 8.94 -13.78 9.32
CA LEU A 493 7.87 -14.65 9.80
C LEU A 493 6.55 -13.87 9.95
N LEU A 494 6.62 -12.67 10.50
CA LEU A 494 5.45 -11.79 10.65
C LEU A 494 4.88 -11.39 9.29
N LEU A 495 5.72 -11.01 8.33
CA LEU A 495 5.28 -10.66 6.99
C LEU A 495 4.70 -11.88 6.25
N THR A 496 5.29 -13.07 6.40
CA THR A 496 4.72 -14.31 5.85
C THR A 496 3.32 -14.56 6.42
N ALA A 497 3.17 -14.48 7.73
CA ALA A 497 1.89 -14.68 8.39
C ALA A 497 0.84 -13.65 7.93
N PHE A 498 1.23 -12.40 7.76
CA PHE A 498 0.38 -11.35 7.24
C PHE A 498 -0.07 -11.65 5.80
N LEU A 499 0.86 -11.88 4.87
CA LEU A 499 0.56 -12.11 3.47
C LEU A 499 -0.28 -13.38 3.26
N ASP A 500 -0.01 -14.45 4.01
CA ASP A 500 -0.78 -15.70 3.95
C ASP A 500 -2.20 -15.51 4.50
N ARG A 501 -2.35 -14.77 5.61
CA ARG A 501 -3.66 -14.46 6.18
C ARG A 501 -4.51 -13.68 5.19
N GLU A 502 -3.97 -12.60 4.63
CA GLU A 502 -4.68 -11.75 3.68
C GLU A 502 -4.99 -12.50 2.37
N THR A 503 -4.06 -13.31 1.88
CA THR A 503 -4.29 -14.16 0.70
C THR A 503 -5.41 -15.19 0.95
N ARG A 504 -5.47 -15.80 2.14
CA ARG A 504 -6.56 -16.74 2.49
C ARG A 504 -7.89 -16.00 2.59
N ARG A 505 -7.91 -14.82 3.21
CA ARG A 505 -9.11 -13.98 3.29
C ARG A 505 -9.66 -13.68 1.90
N GLU A 506 -8.81 -13.20 0.98
CA GLU A 506 -9.24 -12.87 -0.38
C GLU A 506 -9.71 -14.09 -1.17
N LYS A 507 -9.05 -15.24 -1.06
CA LYS A 507 -9.53 -16.50 -1.68
C LYS A 507 -10.93 -16.88 -1.22
N VAL A 508 -11.25 -16.69 0.05
CA VAL A 508 -12.60 -16.96 0.58
C VAL A 508 -13.61 -15.96 0.00
N ILE A 509 -13.25 -14.69 -0.11
CA ILE A 509 -14.10 -13.64 -0.68
C ILE A 509 -14.34 -13.90 -2.18
N GLU A 510 -13.29 -14.22 -2.96
CA GLU A 510 -13.40 -14.57 -4.38
C GLU A 510 -14.32 -15.79 -4.59
N ALA A 511 -14.19 -16.82 -3.73
CA ALA A 511 -15.05 -18.01 -3.81
C ALA A 511 -16.52 -17.66 -3.53
N LYS A 512 -16.80 -16.84 -2.52
CA LYS A 512 -18.15 -16.36 -2.21
C LYS A 512 -18.73 -15.49 -3.32
N ASN A 513 -17.94 -14.56 -3.85
CA ASN A 513 -18.37 -13.71 -4.96
C ASN A 513 -18.69 -14.52 -6.21
N ARG A 514 -17.89 -15.56 -6.48
CA ARG A 514 -18.18 -16.51 -7.59
C ARG A 514 -19.48 -17.25 -7.36
N GLU A 515 -19.74 -17.72 -6.17
CA GLU A 515 -20.99 -18.39 -5.80
C GLU A 515 -22.20 -17.45 -5.98
N ILE A 516 -22.10 -16.20 -5.51
CA ILE A 516 -23.14 -15.19 -5.66
C ILE A 516 -23.41 -14.90 -7.15
N ARG A 517 -22.36 -14.72 -7.97
CA ARG A 517 -22.51 -14.51 -9.42
C ARG A 517 -23.16 -15.71 -10.11
N LEU A 518 -22.86 -16.93 -9.68
CA LEU A 518 -23.51 -18.14 -10.21
C LEU A 518 -24.99 -18.19 -9.82
N LYS A 519 -25.32 -17.88 -8.56
CA LYS A 519 -26.71 -17.79 -8.08
C LYS A 519 -27.50 -16.72 -8.83
N MET A 520 -26.92 -15.54 -9.05
CA MET A 520 -27.56 -14.49 -9.85
C MET A 520 -27.80 -14.92 -11.30
N LYS A 521 -26.84 -15.62 -11.91
CA LYS A 521 -27.01 -16.14 -13.28
C LYS A 521 -28.08 -17.23 -13.38
N THR A 522 -28.27 -18.03 -12.33
CA THR A 522 -29.33 -19.05 -12.30
C THR A 522 -30.71 -18.44 -12.05
N THR A 523 -30.79 -17.39 -11.21
CA THR A 523 -32.05 -16.65 -10.97
C THR A 523 -32.47 -15.77 -12.15
N LEU A 524 -31.53 -15.32 -12.98
CA LEU A 524 -31.79 -14.51 -14.18
C LEU A 524 -32.05 -15.38 -15.44
N ARG A 525 -32.04 -16.73 -15.35
CA ARG A 525 -32.59 -17.58 -16.40
C ARG A 525 -34.09 -17.72 -16.13
N PRO A 526 -34.98 -17.08 -16.91
CA PRO A 526 -36.39 -17.45 -16.89
C PRO A 526 -36.49 -18.92 -17.29
N GLU A 527 -37.23 -19.67 -16.52
CA GLU A 527 -37.68 -21.01 -16.92
C GLU A 527 -38.37 -20.85 -18.26
N VAL A 528 -37.67 -21.19 -19.34
CA VAL A 528 -38.32 -21.42 -20.63
C VAL A 528 -38.94 -22.77 -20.51
N ASP A 529 -40.25 -22.75 -20.27
CA ASP A 529 -41.10 -23.91 -20.36
C ASP A 529 -40.79 -24.73 -21.61
N SER A 530 -40.57 -25.99 -21.37
CA SER A 530 -40.46 -27.05 -22.35
C SER A 530 -41.77 -27.16 -23.12
N GLU A 531 -41.76 -26.73 -24.37
CA GLU A 531 -42.60 -27.36 -25.42
C GLU A 531 -42.01 -27.07 -26.81
N GLY A 532 -41.56 -28.14 -27.45
CA GLY A 532 -41.74 -28.40 -28.87
C GLY A 532 -40.67 -27.98 -29.85
N GLN A 533 -39.90 -28.97 -30.30
CA GLN A 533 -39.48 -29.25 -31.70
C GLN A 533 -38.33 -28.45 -32.36
N ASP A 534 -37.30 -29.22 -32.62
CA ASP A 534 -36.47 -29.38 -33.82
C ASP A 534 -35.92 -28.12 -34.57
N GLY A 535 -34.57 -28.08 -34.63
CA GLY A 535 -33.82 -27.46 -35.71
C GLY A 535 -32.46 -26.89 -35.29
N PRO A 536 -31.35 -27.30 -35.93
CA PRO A 536 -30.02 -26.83 -35.54
C PRO A 536 -29.68 -25.51 -36.25
N SER A 537 -29.33 -24.47 -35.54
CA SER A 537 -28.63 -23.35 -36.15
C SER A 537 -27.63 -22.72 -35.19
N ARG A 538 -26.40 -22.85 -35.57
CA ARG A 538 -25.19 -22.04 -35.52
C ARG A 538 -25.22 -20.78 -34.64
N GLY A 539 -24.25 -20.71 -33.74
CA GLY A 539 -23.39 -19.59 -33.39
C GLY A 539 -24.04 -18.21 -33.38
N GLY A 540 -24.50 -17.77 -32.20
CA GLY A 540 -24.89 -16.41 -31.95
C GLY A 540 -24.06 -15.82 -30.79
N ALA A 541 -23.18 -14.89 -31.13
CA ALA A 541 -22.53 -13.99 -30.18
C ALA A 541 -23.60 -13.37 -29.27
N GLN A 542 -23.43 -13.47 -27.96
CA GLN A 542 -24.25 -12.75 -26.98
C GLN A 542 -24.06 -11.24 -27.22
N LYS A 543 -25.01 -10.64 -27.92
CA LYS A 543 -25.19 -9.19 -27.90
C LYS A 543 -25.40 -8.76 -26.45
N ALA A 544 -24.53 -7.90 -25.94
CA ALA A 544 -24.82 -7.13 -24.74
C ALA A 544 -26.21 -6.51 -24.94
N ARG A 545 -27.15 -6.77 -24.04
CA ARG A 545 -28.44 -6.06 -24.01
C ARG A 545 -28.10 -4.59 -23.84
N VAL A 546 -28.31 -3.82 -24.88
CA VAL A 546 -28.47 -2.37 -24.76
C VAL A 546 -29.72 -2.21 -23.93
N LEU A 547 -29.57 -1.73 -22.69
CA LEU A 547 -30.69 -1.38 -21.82
C LEU A 547 -31.46 -0.26 -22.55
N ASP A 548 -32.67 -0.58 -22.95
CA ASP A 548 -33.55 0.38 -23.60
C ASP A 548 -33.92 1.43 -22.53
N SER A 549 -33.94 2.71 -22.89
CA SER A 549 -34.29 3.83 -21.99
C SER A 549 -35.73 3.75 -21.41
N LYS A 550 -36.47 2.69 -21.76
CA LYS A 550 -37.79 2.35 -21.26
C LYS A 550 -37.81 1.18 -20.27
N ASP A 551 -36.67 0.70 -19.82
CA ASP A 551 -36.64 -0.40 -18.83
C ASP A 551 -37.14 0.15 -17.48
N PRO A 552 -38.17 -0.48 -16.86
CA PRO A 552 -38.80 0.02 -15.62
C PRO A 552 -37.77 0.15 -14.48
N LEU A 553 -36.72 -0.62 -14.48
CA LEU A 553 -35.60 -0.52 -13.53
C LEU A 553 -34.80 0.78 -13.70
N ILE A 554 -34.60 1.24 -14.93
CA ILE A 554 -33.87 2.49 -15.21
C ILE A 554 -34.73 3.67 -14.73
N ILE A 555 -36.02 3.67 -15.07
CA ILE A 555 -36.98 4.70 -14.64
C ILE A 555 -37.05 4.78 -13.10
N GLN A 556 -37.05 3.63 -12.42
CA GLN A 556 -37.03 3.58 -10.96
C GLN A 556 -35.75 4.20 -10.39
N CYS A 557 -34.60 3.85 -10.94
CA CYS A 557 -33.30 4.40 -10.50
C CYS A 557 -33.19 5.91 -10.77
N GLU A 558 -33.76 6.39 -11.87
CA GLU A 558 -33.80 7.82 -12.18
C GLU A 558 -34.68 8.57 -11.18
N LEU A 559 -35.86 8.05 -10.85
CA LEU A 559 -36.78 8.62 -9.84
C LEU A 559 -36.12 8.60 -8.44
N ASP A 560 -35.49 7.51 -8.05
CA ASP A 560 -34.79 7.41 -6.76
C ASP A 560 -33.62 8.41 -6.68
N TYR A 561 -32.95 8.66 -7.80
CA TYR A 561 -31.86 9.64 -7.88
C TYR A 561 -32.40 11.07 -7.78
N GLU A 562 -33.47 11.41 -8.50
CA GLU A 562 -34.11 12.72 -8.43
C GLU A 562 -34.65 13.03 -7.03
N THR A 563 -35.27 12.06 -6.37
CA THR A 563 -35.77 12.23 -4.99
C THR A 563 -34.63 12.44 -3.99
N ALA A 564 -33.48 11.76 -4.18
CA ALA A 564 -32.32 11.96 -3.35
C ALA A 564 -31.67 13.35 -3.52
N ILE A 565 -31.63 13.86 -4.77
CA ILE A 565 -31.17 15.23 -5.05
C ILE A 565 -32.08 16.27 -4.43
N GLU A 566 -33.40 16.13 -4.59
CA GLU A 566 -34.37 17.06 -4.01
C GLU A 566 -34.29 17.09 -2.48
N ALA A 567 -34.10 15.94 -1.86
CA ALA A 567 -33.89 15.86 -0.41
C ALA A 567 -32.60 16.57 0.05
N GLU A 568 -31.53 16.46 -0.73
CA GLU A 568 -30.26 17.12 -0.39
C GLU A 568 -30.30 18.63 -0.63
N ILE A 569 -30.97 19.08 -1.70
CA ILE A 569 -31.21 20.50 -1.96
C ILE A 569 -32.04 21.12 -0.82
N SER A 570 -33.11 20.44 -0.39
CA SER A 570 -33.96 20.88 0.71
C SER A 570 -33.20 20.97 2.03
N ARG A 571 -32.30 20.01 2.27
CA ARG A 571 -31.43 19.98 3.46
C ARG A 571 -30.44 21.14 3.46
N ASN A 572 -29.82 21.42 2.32
CA ASN A 572 -28.87 22.53 2.18
C ASN A 572 -29.56 23.89 2.33
N ALA A 573 -30.77 24.05 1.77
CA ALA A 573 -31.59 25.27 1.95
C ALA A 573 -31.92 25.52 3.44
N LEU A 574 -32.27 24.47 4.19
CA LEU A 574 -32.49 24.57 5.64
C LEU A 574 -31.21 24.92 6.44
N ILE A 575 -30.05 24.48 5.98
CA ILE A 575 -28.77 24.85 6.61
C ILE A 575 -28.46 26.32 6.34
N GLU A 576 -28.63 26.79 5.11
CA GLU A 576 -28.46 28.20 4.74
C GLU A 576 -29.41 29.13 5.49
N GLU A 577 -30.70 28.76 5.64
CA GLU A 577 -31.69 29.53 6.44
C GLU A 577 -31.28 29.61 7.92
N ASN A 578 -30.75 28.51 8.49
CA ASN A 578 -30.28 28.49 9.86
C ASN A 578 -29.02 29.34 10.06
N GLU A 579 -28.11 29.35 9.08
CA GLU A 579 -26.90 30.19 9.11
C GLU A 579 -27.25 31.69 8.99
N VAL A 580 -28.21 32.03 8.13
CA VAL A 580 -28.70 33.41 7.99
C VAL A 580 -29.38 33.88 9.27
N ASN A 581 -30.22 33.04 9.89
CA ASN A 581 -30.90 33.36 11.15
C ASN A 581 -29.91 33.48 12.33
N ASN A 582 -28.85 32.68 12.37
CA ASN A 582 -27.80 32.81 13.38
C ASN A 582 -26.94 34.08 13.20
N ASN A 583 -26.70 34.49 11.97
CA ASN A 583 -25.99 35.73 11.68
C ASN A 583 -26.83 37.00 11.99
N HIS A 584 -28.15 36.94 11.86
CA HIS A 584 -29.04 38.03 12.29
C HIS A 584 -29.16 38.14 13.81
N SER A 585 -29.03 37.04 14.55
CA SER A 585 -29.09 37.08 16.02
C SER A 585 -27.78 37.55 16.65
N GLN A 586 -26.64 37.51 15.94
CA GLN A 586 -25.36 38.04 16.43
C GLN A 586 -25.11 39.52 16.13
N ASN A 587 -25.83 40.12 15.20
CA ASN A 587 -25.69 41.54 14.87
C ASN A 587 -26.72 42.45 15.58
N GLY A 588 -27.43 41.92 16.58
CA GLY A 588 -28.49 42.62 17.34
C GLY A 588 -28.17 42.87 18.81
N PHE A 589 -26.85 43.02 19.17
CA PHE A 589 -26.44 43.51 20.50
C PHE A 589 -25.39 44.61 20.36
#